data_0e33bc12b5f5b2d9e58f07228f6569a4
#
_entry.id   0e33bc12b5f5b2d9e58f07228f6569a4
#
_cell.length_a   1.000
_cell.length_b   1.000
_cell.length_c   1.000
_cell.angle_alpha   90.00
_cell.angle_beta   90.00
_cell.angle_gamma   90.00
#
_symmetry.space_group_name_H-M   'P 1'
#
loop_
_entity.id
_entity.type
_entity.pdbx_description
1 polymer ?
#
loop_
_entity_poly.entity_id
_entity_poly.type
_entity_poly.pdbx_seq_one_letter_code
_entity_poly.pdbx_strand_id
1 'polypeptide(L)'
;IHTYEVQMDLANNLSLLKDIETGARGFALTGNKDYIEPNALAKPKIKKNILHLQNLIKDNPIQEIKLDSLKHLINFKIASSLEIITVREQVGLNAAIEIISTQKGKRIMDEIRKLSYNMDKLEEKSLRDKNKIAVDSYFLAQLYVVLGGIISILIATFLMIINNKSLKLKKHLLKSEEVLTVALS
;
A
#
# COMPACT_ATOMS: atom_id res chain seq x y z
N ILE A 1 -4.10 -0.59 4.58
CA ILE A 1 -5.35 -0.19 3.87
C ILE A 1 -5.01 0.33 2.48
N HIS A 2 -4.20 1.36 2.34
CA HIS A 2 -3.84 2.00 1.06
C HIS A 2 -3.35 1.02 -0.04
N THR A 3 -2.34 0.21 0.25
CA THR A 3 -1.79 -0.76 -0.73
C THR A 3 -2.84 -1.77 -1.20
N TYR A 4 -3.70 -2.24 -0.29
CA TYR A 4 -4.79 -3.15 -0.63
C TYR A 4 -5.82 -2.51 -1.56
N GLU A 5 -6.16 -1.24 -1.36
CA GLU A 5 -7.09 -0.50 -2.22
C GLU A 5 -6.53 -0.33 -3.63
N VAL A 6 -5.22 -0.01 -3.76
CA VAL A 6 -4.55 0.04 -5.08
C VAL A 6 -4.60 -1.32 -5.78
N GLN A 7 -4.28 -2.41 -5.08
CA GLN A 7 -4.32 -3.76 -5.62
C GLN A 7 -5.73 -4.15 -6.07
N MET A 8 -6.74 -3.82 -5.26
CA MET A 8 -8.13 -4.10 -5.55
C MET A 8 -8.62 -3.35 -6.80
N ASP A 9 -8.30 -2.07 -6.95
CA ASP A 9 -8.70 -1.30 -8.11
C ASP A 9 -8.01 -1.77 -9.40
N LEU A 10 -6.72 -2.14 -9.33
CA LEU A 10 -6.00 -2.74 -10.46
C LEU A 10 -6.64 -4.06 -10.88
N ALA A 11 -6.94 -4.95 -9.93
CA ALA A 11 -7.59 -6.24 -10.18
C ALA A 11 -9.00 -6.07 -10.76
N ASN A 12 -9.79 -5.14 -10.19
CA ASN A 12 -11.14 -4.85 -10.68
C ASN A 12 -11.12 -4.32 -12.12
N ASN A 13 -10.17 -3.43 -12.47
CA ASN A 13 -10.02 -2.95 -13.84
C ASN A 13 -9.68 -4.08 -14.82
N LEU A 14 -8.77 -5.00 -14.43
CA LEU A 14 -8.45 -6.18 -15.24
C LEU A 14 -9.66 -7.07 -15.46
N SER A 15 -10.49 -7.30 -14.42
CA SER A 15 -11.72 -8.07 -14.53
C SER A 15 -12.71 -7.43 -15.49
N LEU A 16 -13.00 -6.14 -15.33
CA LEU A 16 -13.91 -5.39 -16.18
C LEU A 16 -13.47 -5.37 -17.65
N LEU A 17 -12.17 -5.24 -17.90
CA LEU A 17 -11.62 -5.29 -19.28
C LEU A 17 -11.73 -6.68 -19.90
N LYS A 18 -11.57 -7.73 -19.09
CA LYS A 18 -11.80 -9.12 -19.53
C LYS A 18 -13.25 -9.35 -19.90
N ASP A 19 -14.19 -8.81 -19.09
CA ASP A 19 -15.63 -8.92 -19.37
C ASP A 19 -15.98 -8.20 -20.68
N ILE A 20 -15.45 -6.99 -20.91
CA ILE A 20 -15.61 -6.25 -22.18
C ILE A 20 -15.07 -7.06 -23.38
N GLU A 21 -13.88 -7.66 -23.24
CA GLU A 21 -13.30 -8.48 -24.30
C GLU A 21 -14.14 -9.74 -24.59
N THR A 22 -14.53 -10.44 -23.54
CA THR A 22 -15.33 -11.67 -23.64
C THR A 22 -16.69 -11.37 -24.27
N GLY A 23 -17.33 -10.28 -23.85
CA GLY A 23 -18.60 -9.82 -24.42
C GLY A 23 -18.47 -9.49 -25.91
N ALA A 24 -17.45 -8.72 -26.30
CA ALA A 24 -17.21 -8.37 -27.70
C ALA A 24 -16.98 -9.61 -28.59
N ARG A 25 -16.19 -10.59 -28.09
CA ARG A 25 -15.96 -11.86 -28.80
C ARG A 25 -17.22 -12.73 -28.88
N GLY A 26 -17.98 -12.81 -27.76
CA GLY A 26 -19.24 -13.53 -27.72
C GLY A 26 -20.25 -12.98 -28.75
N PHE A 27 -20.40 -11.66 -28.78
CA PHE A 27 -21.23 -10.97 -29.76
C PHE A 27 -20.73 -11.19 -31.20
N ALA A 28 -19.42 -11.10 -31.42
CA ALA A 28 -18.84 -11.34 -32.76
C ALA A 28 -19.21 -12.71 -33.31
N LEU A 29 -19.15 -13.75 -32.47
CA LEU A 29 -19.45 -15.13 -32.88
C LEU A 29 -20.95 -15.37 -33.04
N THR A 30 -21.77 -14.90 -32.10
CA THR A 30 -23.20 -15.27 -32.03
C THR A 30 -24.16 -14.26 -32.66
N GLY A 31 -23.75 -12.97 -32.72
CA GLY A 31 -24.63 -11.86 -33.09
C GLY A 31 -25.64 -11.50 -31.97
N ASN A 32 -25.60 -12.18 -30.81
CA ASN A 32 -26.51 -11.90 -29.72
C ASN A 32 -26.04 -10.71 -28.89
N LYS A 33 -26.87 -9.66 -28.80
CA LYS A 33 -26.54 -8.39 -28.09
C LYS A 33 -26.46 -8.54 -26.57
N ASP A 34 -27.01 -9.59 -25.99
CA ASP A 34 -26.91 -9.85 -24.54
C ASP A 34 -25.45 -9.94 -24.09
N TYR A 35 -24.55 -10.38 -24.97
CA TYR A 35 -23.12 -10.44 -24.67
C TYR A 35 -22.46 -9.07 -24.45
N ILE A 36 -22.99 -8.02 -25.07
CA ILE A 36 -22.41 -6.66 -25.00
C ILE A 36 -23.13 -5.73 -24.02
N GLU A 37 -24.28 -6.13 -23.50
CA GLU A 37 -25.03 -5.35 -22.51
C GLU A 37 -24.17 -5.00 -21.27
N PRO A 38 -23.37 -5.92 -20.66
CA PRO A 38 -22.52 -5.60 -19.52
C PRO A 38 -21.43 -4.56 -19.81
N ASN A 39 -21.04 -4.38 -21.08
CA ASN A 39 -20.00 -3.42 -21.48
C ASN A 39 -20.39 -1.97 -21.17
N ALA A 40 -21.67 -1.63 -21.25
CA ALA A 40 -22.18 -0.31 -20.91
C ALA A 40 -21.95 0.03 -19.41
N LEU A 41 -22.04 -0.97 -18.53
CA LEU A 41 -21.82 -0.81 -17.09
C LEU A 41 -20.36 -0.86 -16.70
N ALA A 42 -19.51 -1.50 -17.49
CA ALA A 42 -18.10 -1.66 -17.19
C ALA A 42 -17.31 -0.33 -17.34
N LYS A 43 -17.58 0.45 -18.38
CA LYS A 43 -16.87 1.72 -18.65
C LYS A 43 -16.94 2.72 -17.50
N PRO A 44 -18.12 3.05 -16.92
CA PRO A 44 -18.22 3.95 -15.75
C PRO A 44 -17.45 3.42 -14.55
N LYS A 45 -17.49 2.10 -14.30
CA LYS A 45 -16.77 1.47 -13.18
C LYS A 45 -15.25 1.59 -13.35
N ILE A 46 -14.73 1.32 -14.57
CA ILE A 46 -13.31 1.51 -14.88
C ILE A 46 -12.90 2.96 -14.63
N LYS A 47 -13.69 3.94 -15.12
CA LYS A 47 -13.41 5.37 -14.90
C LYS A 47 -13.35 5.70 -13.41
N LYS A 48 -14.29 5.20 -12.60
CA LYS A 48 -14.33 5.39 -11.14
C LYS A 48 -13.06 4.81 -10.48
N ASN A 49 -12.70 3.57 -10.81
CA ASN A 49 -11.51 2.91 -10.28
C ASN A 49 -10.22 3.66 -10.63
N ILE A 50 -10.11 4.17 -11.86
CA ILE A 50 -8.95 4.97 -12.30
C ILE A 50 -8.85 6.28 -11.52
N LEU A 51 -9.96 6.98 -11.28
CA LEU A 51 -9.97 8.20 -10.47
C LEU A 51 -9.60 7.91 -9.01
N HIS A 52 -10.06 6.79 -8.47
CA HIS A 52 -9.71 6.36 -7.12
C HIS A 52 -8.21 6.01 -7.02
N LEU A 53 -7.68 5.23 -7.98
CA LEU A 53 -6.23 4.96 -8.09
C LEU A 53 -5.41 6.25 -8.14
N GLN A 54 -5.82 7.22 -8.95
CA GLN A 54 -5.13 8.50 -9.07
C GLN A 54 -5.03 9.23 -7.73
N ASN A 55 -6.10 9.21 -6.93
CA ASN A 55 -6.10 9.81 -5.59
C ASN A 55 -5.19 9.05 -4.60
N LEU A 56 -5.18 7.72 -4.70
CA LEU A 56 -4.33 6.89 -3.83
C LEU A 56 -2.84 7.09 -4.09
N ILE A 57 -2.43 7.23 -5.36
CA ILE A 57 -1.01 7.27 -5.74
C ILE A 57 -0.43 8.66 -5.98
N LYS A 58 -1.20 9.74 -5.72
CA LYS A 58 -0.83 11.13 -5.99
C LYS A 58 0.52 11.58 -5.42
N ASP A 59 0.98 10.94 -4.35
CA ASP A 59 2.25 11.25 -3.68
C ASP A 59 3.41 10.37 -4.20
N ASN A 60 3.18 9.61 -5.30
CA ASN A 60 4.16 8.72 -5.91
C ASN A 60 4.31 8.99 -7.42
N PRO A 61 5.25 9.87 -7.83
CA PRO A 61 5.42 10.25 -9.25
C PRO A 61 5.67 9.08 -10.20
N ILE A 62 6.33 8.02 -9.72
CA ILE A 62 6.59 6.82 -10.54
C ILE A 62 5.29 6.08 -10.83
N GLN A 63 4.41 5.99 -9.84
CA GLN A 63 3.09 5.37 -9.99
C GLN A 63 2.17 6.24 -10.87
N GLU A 64 2.23 7.56 -10.77
CA GLU A 64 1.45 8.46 -11.63
C GLU A 64 1.77 8.28 -13.11
N ILE A 65 3.07 8.23 -13.48
CA ILE A 65 3.51 7.96 -14.87
C ILE A 65 2.99 6.61 -15.36
N LYS A 66 3.03 5.58 -14.50
CA LYS A 66 2.51 4.25 -14.83
C LYS A 66 0.99 4.26 -14.99
N LEU A 67 0.28 4.99 -14.14
CA LEU A 67 -1.17 5.12 -14.25
C LEU A 67 -1.58 5.83 -15.54
N ASP A 68 -0.85 6.84 -15.99
CA ASP A 68 -1.13 7.51 -17.27
C ASP A 68 -0.92 6.54 -18.44
N SER A 69 0.15 5.75 -18.42
CA SER A 69 0.36 4.68 -19.41
C SER A 69 -0.78 3.64 -19.36
N LEU A 70 -1.24 3.26 -18.17
CA LEU A 70 -2.34 2.33 -17.98
C LEU A 70 -3.66 2.88 -18.54
N LYS A 71 -3.96 4.16 -18.31
CA LYS A 71 -5.13 4.84 -18.89
C LYS A 71 -5.14 4.75 -20.43
N HIS A 72 -3.99 5.02 -21.06
CA HIS A 72 -3.87 4.91 -22.52
C HIS A 72 -4.14 3.48 -23.00
N LEU A 73 -3.52 2.47 -22.39
CA LEU A 73 -3.72 1.08 -22.75
C LEU A 73 -5.17 0.62 -22.54
N ILE A 74 -5.82 1.04 -21.45
CA ILE A 74 -7.24 0.77 -21.18
C ILE A 74 -8.12 1.35 -22.28
N ASN A 75 -7.89 2.60 -22.67
CA ASN A 75 -8.64 3.24 -23.75
C ASN A 75 -8.45 2.50 -25.08
N PHE A 76 -7.24 2.11 -25.43
CA PHE A 76 -6.98 1.29 -26.61
C PHE A 76 -7.67 -0.07 -26.56
N LYS A 77 -7.70 -0.70 -25.37
CA LYS A 77 -8.38 -1.99 -25.18
C LYS A 77 -9.90 -1.87 -25.40
N ILE A 78 -10.51 -0.84 -24.82
CA ILE A 78 -11.94 -0.57 -24.99
C ILE A 78 -12.25 -0.26 -26.45
N ALA A 79 -11.43 0.57 -27.12
CA ALA A 79 -11.60 0.89 -28.54
C ALA A 79 -11.47 -0.35 -29.42
N SER A 80 -10.50 -1.23 -29.15
CA SER A 80 -10.33 -2.49 -29.90
C SER A 80 -11.52 -3.44 -29.72
N SER A 81 -12.14 -3.48 -28.55
CA SER A 81 -13.34 -4.28 -28.33
C SER A 81 -14.56 -3.69 -29.04
N LEU A 82 -14.68 -2.36 -29.06
CA LEU A 82 -15.75 -1.66 -29.78
C LEU A 82 -15.60 -1.84 -31.32
N GLU A 83 -14.38 -1.81 -31.85
CA GLU A 83 -14.07 -2.09 -33.26
C GLU A 83 -14.64 -3.45 -33.70
N ILE A 84 -14.43 -4.49 -32.88
CA ILE A 84 -14.97 -5.85 -33.16
C ILE A 84 -16.50 -5.80 -33.22
N ILE A 85 -17.17 -5.14 -32.29
CA ILE A 85 -18.63 -5.01 -32.23
C ILE A 85 -19.13 -4.28 -33.47
N THR A 86 -18.56 -3.12 -33.78
CA THR A 86 -18.96 -2.28 -34.90
C THR A 86 -18.81 -3.03 -36.23
N VAL A 87 -17.67 -3.69 -36.45
CA VAL A 87 -17.43 -4.44 -37.69
C VAL A 87 -18.39 -5.65 -37.78
N ARG A 88 -18.70 -6.32 -36.67
CA ARG A 88 -19.69 -7.39 -36.64
C ARG A 88 -21.09 -6.91 -37.10
N GLU A 89 -21.50 -5.72 -36.62
CA GLU A 89 -22.81 -5.15 -36.99
C GLU A 89 -22.87 -4.65 -38.45
N GLN A 90 -21.79 -3.99 -38.91
CA GLN A 90 -21.79 -3.32 -40.22
C GLN A 90 -21.34 -4.19 -41.38
N VAL A 91 -20.38 -5.07 -41.15
CA VAL A 91 -19.73 -5.88 -42.21
C VAL A 91 -20.05 -7.35 -42.07
N GLY A 92 -20.13 -7.88 -40.87
CA GLY A 92 -20.52 -9.25 -40.59
C GLY A 92 -19.47 -10.09 -39.86
N LEU A 93 -19.77 -11.39 -39.74
CA LEU A 93 -19.00 -12.34 -38.94
C LEU A 93 -17.54 -12.47 -39.40
N ASN A 94 -17.31 -12.68 -40.69
CA ASN A 94 -15.98 -12.98 -41.22
C ASN A 94 -15.00 -11.82 -40.96
N ALA A 95 -15.42 -10.58 -41.19
CA ALA A 95 -14.61 -9.40 -40.94
C ALA A 95 -14.31 -9.24 -39.46
N ALA A 96 -15.26 -9.52 -38.57
CA ALA A 96 -15.00 -9.47 -37.10
C ALA A 96 -14.00 -10.56 -36.66
N ILE A 97 -14.06 -11.76 -37.25
CA ILE A 97 -13.09 -12.84 -37.03
C ILE A 97 -11.68 -12.43 -37.47
N GLU A 98 -11.56 -11.75 -38.61
CA GLU A 98 -10.26 -11.25 -39.11
C GLU A 98 -9.64 -10.29 -38.09
N ILE A 99 -10.39 -9.33 -37.54
CA ILE A 99 -9.91 -8.41 -36.50
C ILE A 99 -9.46 -9.20 -35.26
N ILE A 100 -10.25 -10.16 -34.80
CA ILE A 100 -9.90 -10.99 -33.62
C ILE A 100 -8.61 -11.77 -33.90
N SER A 101 -8.44 -12.29 -35.12
CA SER A 101 -7.29 -13.09 -35.53
C SER A 101 -5.98 -12.30 -35.57
N THR A 102 -6.01 -10.96 -35.65
CA THR A 102 -4.83 -10.10 -35.52
C THR A 102 -4.19 -10.17 -34.16
N GLN A 103 -4.89 -10.68 -33.16
CA GLN A 103 -4.49 -10.72 -31.76
C GLN A 103 -4.15 -9.35 -31.13
N LYS A 104 -4.51 -8.22 -31.77
CA LYS A 104 -4.28 -6.86 -31.29
C LYS A 104 -4.82 -6.68 -29.87
N GLY A 105 -6.08 -7.08 -29.65
CA GLY A 105 -6.73 -6.99 -28.33
C GLY A 105 -6.03 -7.83 -27.25
N LYS A 106 -5.50 -9.00 -27.62
CA LYS A 106 -4.71 -9.84 -26.70
C LYS A 106 -3.40 -9.15 -26.29
N ARG A 107 -2.63 -8.66 -27.27
CA ARG A 107 -1.36 -7.95 -26.97
C ARG A 107 -1.56 -6.76 -26.04
N ILE A 108 -2.58 -5.92 -26.29
CA ILE A 108 -2.91 -4.80 -25.41
C ILE A 108 -3.25 -5.29 -23.99
N MET A 109 -4.03 -6.35 -23.86
CA MET A 109 -4.39 -6.91 -22.55
C MET A 109 -3.18 -7.46 -21.80
N ASP A 110 -2.22 -8.06 -22.49
CA ASP A 110 -0.99 -8.57 -21.89
C ASP A 110 -0.10 -7.42 -21.39
N GLU A 111 -0.04 -6.30 -22.11
CA GLU A 111 0.64 -5.07 -21.67
C GLU A 111 -0.04 -4.46 -20.43
N ILE A 112 -1.37 -4.40 -20.39
CA ILE A 112 -2.14 -3.95 -19.24
C ILE A 112 -1.82 -4.82 -18.01
N ARG A 113 -1.84 -6.14 -18.15
CA ARG A 113 -1.50 -7.08 -17.07
C ARG A 113 -0.08 -6.84 -16.54
N LYS A 114 0.90 -6.72 -17.45
CA LYS A 114 2.30 -6.47 -17.09
C LYS A 114 2.45 -5.15 -16.36
N LEU A 115 1.79 -4.10 -16.81
CA LEU A 115 1.86 -2.78 -16.18
C LEU A 115 1.18 -2.77 -14.80
N SER A 116 -0.02 -3.36 -14.70
CA SER A 116 -0.73 -3.52 -13.42
C SER A 116 0.08 -4.33 -12.41
N TYR A 117 0.71 -5.43 -12.84
CA TYR A 117 1.60 -6.21 -11.99
C TYR A 117 2.81 -5.39 -11.50
N ASN A 118 3.41 -4.58 -12.37
CA ASN A 118 4.53 -3.73 -11.99
C ASN A 118 4.11 -2.65 -10.98
N MET A 119 2.90 -2.08 -11.13
CA MET A 119 2.33 -1.12 -10.17
C MET A 119 2.09 -1.78 -8.81
N ASP A 120 1.52 -2.97 -8.80
CA ASP A 120 1.29 -3.78 -7.61
C ASP A 120 2.61 -4.07 -6.85
N LYS A 121 3.66 -4.50 -7.57
CA LYS A 121 4.98 -4.77 -6.97
C LYS A 121 5.64 -3.53 -6.39
N LEU A 122 5.44 -2.36 -6.97
CA LEU A 122 5.91 -1.10 -6.39
C LEU A 122 5.20 -0.78 -5.08
N GLU A 123 3.87 -1.02 -4.99
CA GLU A 123 3.11 -0.85 -3.75
C GLU A 123 3.57 -1.80 -2.66
N GLU A 124 3.75 -3.08 -2.98
CA GLU A 124 4.28 -4.06 -2.02
C GLU A 124 5.67 -3.66 -1.49
N LYS A 125 6.54 -3.17 -2.38
CA LYS A 125 7.86 -2.70 -1.98
C LYS A 125 7.77 -1.49 -1.06
N SER A 126 6.96 -0.50 -1.42
CA SER A 126 6.74 0.70 -0.60
C SER A 126 6.20 0.34 0.80
N LEU A 127 5.28 -0.61 0.87
CA LEU A 127 4.74 -1.09 2.15
C LEU A 127 5.83 -1.78 2.99
N ARG A 128 6.64 -2.64 2.39
CA ARG A 128 7.75 -3.31 3.09
C ARG A 128 8.76 -2.31 3.63
N ASP A 129 9.14 -1.31 2.82
CA ASP A 129 10.12 -0.31 3.21
C ASP A 129 9.58 0.55 4.38
N LYS A 130 8.31 0.97 4.34
CA LYS A 130 7.65 1.68 5.44
C LYS A 130 7.56 0.85 6.72
N ASN A 131 7.20 -0.43 6.60
CA ASN A 131 7.13 -1.34 7.74
C ASN A 131 8.50 -1.55 8.39
N LYS A 132 9.57 -1.70 7.58
CA LYS A 132 10.93 -1.84 8.10
C LYS A 132 11.35 -0.62 8.92
N ILE A 133 11.13 0.59 8.39
CA ILE A 133 11.44 1.84 9.11
C ILE A 133 10.66 1.91 10.43
N ALA A 134 9.38 1.53 10.43
CA ALA A 134 8.55 1.53 11.63
C ALA A 134 9.08 0.56 12.69
N VAL A 135 9.47 -0.67 12.29
CA VAL A 135 10.03 -1.69 13.19
C VAL A 135 11.37 -1.23 13.77
N ASP A 136 12.27 -0.68 12.95
CA ASP A 136 13.58 -0.19 13.40
C ASP A 136 13.41 0.97 14.40
N SER A 137 12.48 1.90 14.13
CA SER A 137 12.17 3.02 15.04
C SER A 137 11.58 2.53 16.38
N TYR A 138 10.71 1.52 16.34
CA TYR A 138 10.12 0.93 17.54
C TYR A 138 11.20 0.26 18.41
N PHE A 139 12.11 -0.49 17.80
CA PHE A 139 13.22 -1.13 18.51
C PHE A 139 14.12 -0.10 19.22
N LEU A 140 14.48 1.00 18.54
CA LEU A 140 15.26 2.07 19.14
C LEU A 140 14.52 2.72 20.32
N ALA A 141 13.22 2.98 20.18
CA ALA A 141 12.41 3.54 21.25
C ALA A 141 12.40 2.64 22.50
N GLN A 142 12.22 1.32 22.30
CA GLN A 142 12.30 0.35 23.41
C GLN A 142 13.68 0.35 24.09
N LEU A 143 14.76 0.42 23.31
CA LEU A 143 16.11 0.48 23.85
C LEU A 143 16.31 1.71 24.75
N TYR A 144 15.83 2.89 24.32
CA TYR A 144 15.91 4.10 25.15
C TYR A 144 15.11 3.99 26.46
N VAL A 145 13.94 3.38 26.42
CA VAL A 145 13.13 3.16 27.64
C VAL A 145 13.86 2.25 28.63
N VAL A 146 14.45 1.16 28.15
CA VAL A 146 15.20 0.22 29.00
C VAL A 146 16.45 0.89 29.59
N LEU A 147 17.23 1.59 28.78
CA LEU A 147 18.43 2.31 29.26
C LEU A 147 18.06 3.39 30.26
N GLY A 148 17.01 4.16 30.02
CA GLY A 148 16.52 5.18 30.96
C GLY A 148 16.08 4.57 32.28
N GLY A 149 15.41 3.41 32.25
CA GLY A 149 15.06 2.65 33.45
C GLY A 149 16.28 2.21 34.26
N ILE A 150 17.30 1.65 33.62
CA ILE A 150 18.55 1.26 34.29
C ILE A 150 19.25 2.46 34.93
N ILE A 151 19.39 3.57 34.19
CA ILE A 151 20.01 4.79 34.70
C ILE A 151 19.24 5.31 35.94
N SER A 152 17.92 5.32 35.89
CA SER A 152 17.07 5.75 37.01
C SER A 152 17.29 4.90 38.26
N ILE A 153 17.41 3.58 38.12
CA ILE A 153 17.69 2.65 39.21
C ILE A 153 19.09 2.94 39.80
N LEU A 154 20.09 3.15 38.94
CA LEU A 154 21.45 3.46 39.38
C LEU A 154 21.50 4.79 40.18
N ILE A 155 20.81 5.82 39.72
CA ILE A 155 20.71 7.11 40.43
C ILE A 155 20.02 6.91 41.76
N ALA A 156 18.89 6.20 41.81
CA ALA A 156 18.16 5.96 43.06
C ALA A 156 19.02 5.21 44.10
N THR A 157 19.72 4.15 43.66
CA THR A 157 20.63 3.39 44.54
C THR A 157 21.79 4.23 45.03
N PHE A 158 22.38 5.05 44.19
CA PHE A 158 23.45 5.98 44.55
C PHE A 158 23.00 7.00 45.60
N LEU A 159 21.84 7.64 45.39
CA LEU A 159 21.25 8.55 46.35
C LEU A 159 20.93 7.89 47.71
N MET A 160 20.44 6.65 47.69
CA MET A 160 20.20 5.86 48.89
C MET A 160 21.49 5.58 49.68
N ILE A 161 22.58 5.26 49.00
CA ILE A 161 23.90 5.05 49.63
C ILE A 161 24.40 6.35 50.30
N ILE A 162 24.31 7.49 49.59
CA ILE A 162 24.70 8.80 50.16
C ILE A 162 23.87 9.13 51.40
N ASN A 163 22.55 8.98 51.29
CA ASN A 163 21.65 9.26 52.42
C ASN A 163 21.97 8.39 53.66
N ASN A 164 22.21 7.10 53.45
CA ASN A 164 22.59 6.18 54.53
C ASN A 164 23.94 6.55 55.18
N LYS A 165 24.94 6.99 54.39
CA LYS A 165 26.22 7.48 54.93
C LYS A 165 26.01 8.77 55.74
N SER A 166 25.21 9.71 55.26
CA SER A 166 24.89 10.97 55.96
C SER A 166 24.18 10.71 57.30
N LEU A 167 23.21 9.79 57.30
CA LEU A 167 22.52 9.39 58.55
C LEU A 167 23.46 8.75 59.57
N LYS A 168 24.38 7.89 59.15
CA LYS A 168 25.40 7.29 60.05
C LYS A 168 26.32 8.34 60.62
N LEU A 169 26.78 9.31 59.83
CA LEU A 169 27.62 10.40 60.26
C LEU A 169 26.91 11.29 61.28
N LYS A 170 25.64 11.68 61.03
CA LYS A 170 24.82 12.45 61.98
C LYS A 170 24.67 11.75 63.36
N LYS A 171 24.38 10.41 63.31
CA LYS A 171 24.28 9.60 64.53
C LYS A 171 25.61 9.59 65.35
N HIS A 172 26.73 9.52 64.61
CA HIS A 172 28.05 9.51 65.22
C HIS A 172 28.36 10.86 65.89
N LEU A 173 28.03 11.98 65.24
CA LEU A 173 28.20 13.35 65.79
C LEU A 173 27.34 13.58 67.04
N LEU A 174 26.05 13.20 66.98
CA LEU A 174 25.15 13.33 68.15
C LEU A 174 25.66 12.54 69.38
N LYS A 175 26.15 11.33 69.13
CA LYS A 175 26.70 10.48 70.17
C LYS A 175 28.00 11.09 70.82
N SER A 176 28.84 11.73 69.98
CA SER A 176 30.06 12.41 70.47
C SER A 176 29.72 13.66 71.25
N GLU A 177 28.69 14.44 70.90
CA GLU A 177 28.18 15.57 71.63
C GLU A 177 27.61 15.16 73.01
N GLU A 178 26.86 14.07 73.07
CA GLU A 178 26.27 13.51 74.26
C GLU A 178 27.37 13.07 75.26
N VAL A 179 28.43 12.46 74.81
CA VAL A 179 29.59 12.05 75.59
C VAL A 179 30.34 13.27 76.10
N LEU A 180 30.52 14.33 75.32
CA LEU A 180 31.16 15.59 75.76
C LEU A 180 30.35 16.34 76.81
N THR A 181 29.03 16.38 76.68
CA THR A 181 28.17 17.04 77.71
C THR A 181 28.17 16.30 79.01
N VAL A 182 28.24 14.98 79.03
CA VAL A 182 28.36 14.19 80.27
C VAL A 182 29.75 14.29 80.88
N ALA A 183 30.81 14.48 80.09
CA ALA A 183 32.17 14.65 80.61
C ALA A 183 32.46 16.04 81.18
N LEU A 184 31.63 17.06 80.90
CA LEU A 184 31.77 18.43 81.38
C LEU A 184 30.81 18.77 82.52
N SER A 185 29.94 17.89 82.92
CA SER A 185 29.05 18.00 84.10
C SER A 185 29.67 17.33 85.33
#